data_88547d201ddd8fee8f3cf5e03e0b61b5
#
_entry.id   88547d201ddd8fee8f3cf5e03e0b61b5
#
_cell.length_a   1.000
_cell.length_b   1.000
_cell.length_c   1.000
_cell.angle_alpha   90.00
_cell.angle_beta   90.00
_cell.angle_gamma   90.00
#
_symmetry.space_group_name_H-M   'P 1'
#
loop_
_entity.id
_entity.type
_entity.pdbx_description
1 polymer ?
#
loop_
_entity_poly.entity_id
_entity_poly.type
_entity_poly.pdbx_seq_one_letter_code
_entity_poly.pdbx_strand_id
1 'polypeptide(L)'
;MVDSEDQQVIEGELLVEEDVYLTSGVHIGTQQKSADMKDFIYKVRQDGLYVLDVKKTDDRIRAAAHFLAGFNAQRIMVASARQYGQRPAREFCKAIGAPAFAGRFVPGTLTNPSNKNFIEPDVLVVTDPAADKQALAEALNLGIPIVALCDANNETRNVDLVVPTNNKGRRALACVYWLLTREVLVTRGDIKDPADFKMEIEDFEAKL
;
A
#
# COMPACT_ATOMS: atom_id res chain seq x y z
N MET A 1 -7.09 37.27 12.67
CA MET A 1 -6.60 37.17 11.30
C MET A 1 -5.41 36.24 11.37
N VAL A 2 -5.60 35.01 11.07
CA VAL A 2 -4.55 34.01 10.91
C VAL A 2 -4.72 33.55 9.48
N ASP A 3 -3.67 33.78 8.71
CA ASP A 3 -3.64 33.64 7.27
C ASP A 3 -3.93 32.21 6.84
N SER A 4 -4.92 32.09 5.99
CA SER A 4 -5.34 30.87 5.27
C SER A 4 -4.51 30.75 3.98
N GLU A 5 -3.21 30.54 4.11
CA GLU A 5 -2.32 30.22 3.00
C GLU A 5 -1.57 28.97 3.39
N ASP A 6 -1.88 27.87 2.72
CA ASP A 6 -1.07 26.70 2.41
C ASP A 6 -1.92 25.41 2.30
N GLN A 7 -3.02 25.49 1.54
CA GLN A 7 -3.56 24.32 0.88
C GLN A 7 -3.44 24.49 -0.64
N GLN A 8 -2.20 24.55 -1.13
CA GLN A 8 -1.95 24.21 -2.53
C GLN A 8 -2.19 22.70 -2.66
N VAL A 9 -3.44 22.36 -3.01
CA VAL A 9 -3.73 21.10 -3.68
C VAL A 9 -2.89 21.13 -4.96
N ILE A 10 -1.80 20.38 -4.97
CA ILE A 10 -1.04 20.12 -6.19
C ILE A 10 -2.00 19.33 -7.07
N GLU A 11 -2.71 19.99 -7.98
CA GLU A 11 -3.33 19.35 -9.14
C GLU A 11 -2.18 18.85 -10.01
N GLY A 12 -1.55 17.76 -9.58
CA GLY A 12 -0.46 17.10 -10.26
C GLY A 12 -1.01 16.10 -11.27
N GLU A 13 -0.35 16.04 -12.39
CA GLU A 13 -0.39 14.94 -13.34
C GLU A 13 -0.27 13.60 -12.59
N LEU A 14 -1.06 12.59 -12.96
CA LEU A 14 -1.01 11.25 -12.36
C LEU A 14 0.41 10.66 -12.47
N LEU A 15 0.79 9.80 -11.55
CA LEU A 15 2.08 9.10 -11.54
C LEU A 15 2.34 8.31 -12.84
N VAL A 16 1.27 7.80 -13.43
CA VAL A 16 1.24 7.13 -14.73
C VAL A 16 -0.06 7.47 -15.45
N GLU A 17 -0.14 7.18 -16.74
CA GLU A 17 -1.35 7.34 -17.52
C GLU A 17 -2.53 6.60 -16.87
N GLU A 18 -3.72 7.19 -16.89
CA GLU A 18 -4.94 6.63 -16.28
C GLU A 18 -5.24 5.22 -16.82
N ASP A 19 -4.93 4.96 -18.09
CA ASP A 19 -5.11 3.67 -18.74
C ASP A 19 -4.34 2.53 -18.04
N VAL A 20 -3.19 2.81 -17.43
CA VAL A 20 -2.40 1.83 -16.67
C VAL A 20 -3.16 1.38 -15.43
N TYR A 21 -3.77 2.32 -14.69
CA TYR A 21 -4.62 2.01 -13.54
C TYR A 21 -5.86 1.21 -13.94
N LEU A 22 -6.50 1.61 -15.06
CA LEU A 22 -7.71 0.95 -15.56
C LEU A 22 -7.44 -0.47 -16.04
N THR A 23 -6.38 -0.67 -16.81
CA THR A 23 -5.98 -1.98 -17.34
C THR A 23 -5.53 -2.94 -16.25
N SER A 24 -4.84 -2.42 -15.21
CA SER A 24 -4.43 -3.21 -14.06
C SER A 24 -5.58 -3.52 -13.10
N GLY A 25 -6.73 -2.83 -13.23
CA GLY A 25 -7.91 -3.04 -12.40
C GLY A 25 -7.78 -2.53 -10.96
N VAL A 26 -6.91 -1.55 -10.73
CA VAL A 26 -6.68 -0.92 -9.41
C VAL A 26 -7.95 -0.28 -8.87
N HIS A 27 -8.77 0.31 -9.76
CA HIS A 27 -10.01 1.00 -9.47
C HIS A 27 -11.20 0.08 -9.16
N ILE A 28 -11.09 -1.23 -9.41
CA ILE A 28 -12.20 -2.17 -9.25
C ILE A 28 -12.29 -2.61 -7.79
N GLY A 29 -13.30 -2.12 -7.09
CA GLY A 29 -13.62 -2.55 -5.73
C GLY A 29 -14.56 -3.76 -5.68
N THR A 30 -15.24 -3.93 -4.56
CA THR A 30 -16.18 -5.03 -4.29
C THR A 30 -17.63 -4.56 -4.34
N GLN A 31 -18.58 -5.50 -4.27
CA GLN A 31 -20.02 -5.20 -4.15
C GLN A 31 -20.41 -4.73 -2.74
N GLN A 32 -19.54 -4.93 -1.76
CA GLN A 32 -19.73 -4.44 -0.41
C GLN A 32 -18.82 -3.24 -0.17
N LYS A 33 -19.30 -2.27 0.61
CA LYS A 33 -18.50 -1.14 1.06
C LYS A 33 -18.54 -1.02 2.58
N SER A 34 -17.48 -0.53 3.15
CA SER A 34 -17.45 -0.02 4.52
C SER A 34 -17.87 1.46 4.55
N ALA A 35 -18.24 1.95 5.71
CA ALA A 35 -18.50 3.37 5.91
C ALA A 35 -17.22 4.20 5.75
N ASP A 36 -16.10 3.66 6.22
CA ASP A 36 -14.79 4.32 6.24
C ASP A 36 -14.23 4.57 4.83
N MET A 37 -14.53 3.67 3.89
CA MET A 37 -14.05 3.78 2.49
C MET A 37 -14.95 4.64 1.61
N LYS A 38 -16.05 5.21 2.14
CA LYS A 38 -17.04 5.98 1.36
C LYS A 38 -16.40 7.12 0.57
N ASP A 39 -15.46 7.83 1.17
CA ASP A 39 -14.84 9.01 0.57
C ASP A 39 -13.87 8.66 -0.58
N PHE A 40 -13.44 7.40 -0.67
CA PHE A 40 -12.56 6.89 -1.73
C PHE A 40 -13.31 6.25 -2.90
N ILE A 41 -14.66 6.17 -2.81
CA ILE A 41 -15.50 5.59 -3.86
C ILE A 41 -15.91 6.69 -4.83
N TYR A 42 -15.62 6.49 -6.13
CA TYR A 42 -16.01 7.39 -7.20
C TYR A 42 -17.47 7.16 -7.64
N LYS A 43 -17.83 5.91 -7.95
CA LYS A 43 -19.17 5.52 -8.41
C LYS A 43 -19.49 4.06 -8.16
N VAL A 44 -20.76 3.70 -8.35
CA VAL A 44 -21.23 2.30 -8.36
C VAL A 44 -21.59 1.93 -9.79
N ARG A 45 -21.09 0.77 -10.27
CA ARG A 45 -21.45 0.21 -11.57
C ARG A 45 -22.84 -0.43 -11.55
N GLN A 46 -23.40 -0.70 -12.72
CA GLN A 46 -24.73 -1.36 -12.86
C GLN A 46 -24.74 -2.78 -12.26
N ASP A 47 -23.59 -3.46 -12.25
CA ASP A 47 -23.38 -4.77 -11.64
C ASP A 47 -23.21 -4.74 -10.11
N GLY A 48 -23.34 -3.55 -9.49
CA GLY A 48 -23.23 -3.35 -8.06
C GLY A 48 -21.79 -3.24 -7.54
N LEU A 49 -20.78 -3.26 -8.40
CA LEU A 49 -19.38 -3.07 -8.01
C LEU A 49 -19.09 -1.59 -7.71
N TYR A 50 -18.45 -1.34 -6.58
CA TYR A 50 -17.92 -0.03 -6.24
C TYR A 50 -16.64 0.24 -7.01
N VAL A 51 -16.53 1.42 -7.61
CA VAL A 51 -15.34 1.87 -8.32
C VAL A 51 -14.61 2.86 -7.42
N LEU A 52 -13.34 2.58 -7.14
CA LEU A 52 -12.47 3.45 -6.37
C LEU A 52 -11.99 4.63 -7.23
N ASP A 53 -11.75 5.76 -6.60
CA ASP A 53 -11.26 6.97 -7.25
C ASP A 53 -9.76 6.85 -7.52
N VAL A 54 -9.37 6.81 -8.79
CA VAL A 54 -7.97 6.67 -9.24
C VAL A 54 -7.12 7.87 -8.79
N LYS A 55 -7.65 9.10 -8.82
CA LYS A 55 -6.92 10.28 -8.37
C LYS A 55 -6.56 10.19 -6.89
N LYS A 56 -7.52 9.78 -6.06
CA LYS A 56 -7.28 9.56 -4.64
C LYS A 56 -6.31 8.41 -4.38
N THR A 57 -6.34 7.36 -5.21
CA THR A 57 -5.36 6.28 -5.14
C THR A 57 -3.96 6.81 -5.41
N ASP A 58 -3.79 7.59 -6.47
CA ASP A 58 -2.51 8.21 -6.85
C ASP A 58 -1.97 9.11 -5.74
N ASP A 59 -2.79 10.04 -5.24
CA ASP A 59 -2.42 10.95 -4.16
C ASP A 59 -1.99 10.19 -2.91
N ARG A 60 -2.69 9.11 -2.56
CA ARG A 60 -2.37 8.29 -1.40
C ARG A 60 -1.14 7.42 -1.60
N ILE A 61 -0.84 6.97 -2.82
CA ILE A 61 0.43 6.31 -3.15
C ILE A 61 1.59 7.29 -2.96
N ARG A 62 1.48 8.53 -3.45
CA ARG A 62 2.49 9.59 -3.23
C ARG A 62 2.71 9.85 -1.74
N ALA A 63 1.64 10.04 -0.99
CA ALA A 63 1.71 10.27 0.44
C ALA A 63 2.37 9.09 1.18
N ALA A 64 2.00 7.85 0.84
CA ALA A 64 2.59 6.65 1.41
C ALA A 64 4.07 6.51 1.06
N ALA A 65 4.45 6.78 -0.18
CA ALA A 65 5.85 6.73 -0.61
C ALA A 65 6.70 7.77 0.12
N HIS A 66 6.21 9.00 0.21
CA HIS A 66 6.89 10.07 0.94
C HIS A 66 7.04 9.74 2.42
N PHE A 67 5.99 9.20 3.04
CA PHE A 67 6.02 8.76 4.43
C PHE A 67 7.04 7.63 4.65
N LEU A 68 7.02 6.58 3.81
CA LEU A 68 7.93 5.46 3.90
C LEU A 68 9.39 5.82 3.60
N ALA A 69 9.63 6.80 2.73
CA ALA A 69 10.97 7.26 2.40
C ALA A 69 11.71 7.87 3.61
N GLY A 70 10.97 8.39 4.60
CA GLY A 70 11.54 8.94 5.85
C GLY A 70 12.09 7.90 6.82
N PHE A 71 11.81 6.60 6.61
CA PHE A 71 12.27 5.54 7.50
C PHE A 71 13.48 4.79 6.94
N ASN A 72 14.30 4.23 7.84
CA ASN A 72 15.34 3.29 7.44
C ASN A 72 14.69 2.05 6.81
N ALA A 73 15.17 1.64 5.65
CA ALA A 73 14.66 0.48 4.91
C ALA A 73 14.53 -0.78 5.77
N GLN A 74 15.56 -1.08 6.58
CA GLN A 74 15.59 -2.26 7.46
C GLN A 74 14.55 -2.21 8.58
N ARG A 75 13.95 -1.05 8.82
CA ARG A 75 12.92 -0.85 9.83
C ARG A 75 11.50 -0.66 9.24
N ILE A 76 11.37 -0.81 7.92
CA ILE A 76 10.08 -0.91 7.23
C ILE A 76 9.73 -2.39 7.14
N MET A 77 8.60 -2.78 7.69
CA MET A 77 8.09 -4.14 7.58
C MET A 77 6.89 -4.19 6.64
N VAL A 78 6.85 -5.21 5.77
CA VAL A 78 5.69 -5.44 4.89
C VAL A 78 5.08 -6.79 5.21
N ALA A 79 3.79 -6.80 5.55
CA ALA A 79 3.01 -8.02 5.79
C ALA A 79 2.02 -8.25 4.65
N SER A 80 1.97 -9.49 4.14
CA SER A 80 1.04 -9.90 3.11
C SER A 80 0.67 -11.39 3.25
N ALA A 81 -0.49 -11.68 3.82
CA ALA A 81 -1.03 -13.02 3.87
C ALA A 81 -1.69 -13.43 2.55
N ARG A 82 -2.21 -12.47 1.76
CA ARG A 82 -2.85 -12.74 0.48
C ARG A 82 -1.87 -13.31 -0.54
N GLN A 83 -2.26 -14.42 -1.18
CA GLN A 83 -1.43 -15.12 -2.16
C GLN A 83 -0.92 -14.21 -3.27
N TYR A 84 -1.79 -13.39 -3.87
CA TYR A 84 -1.41 -12.47 -4.95
C TYR A 84 -0.61 -11.24 -4.47
N GLY A 85 -0.63 -10.94 -3.17
CA GLY A 85 0.15 -9.86 -2.57
C GLY A 85 1.56 -10.27 -2.16
N GLN A 86 1.84 -11.58 -2.03
CA GLN A 86 3.12 -12.05 -1.50
C GLN A 86 4.31 -11.72 -2.40
N ARG A 87 4.16 -11.91 -3.72
CA ARG A 87 5.23 -11.59 -4.66
C ARG A 87 5.45 -10.09 -4.79
N PRO A 88 4.42 -9.26 -5.05
CA PRO A 88 4.60 -7.80 -5.06
C PRO A 88 5.28 -7.27 -3.80
N ALA A 89 4.85 -7.74 -2.62
CA ALA A 89 5.44 -7.36 -1.35
C ALA A 89 6.92 -7.75 -1.23
N ARG A 90 7.31 -8.94 -1.71
CA ARG A 90 8.73 -9.37 -1.73
C ARG A 90 9.58 -8.53 -2.67
N GLU A 91 9.10 -8.26 -3.88
CA GLU A 91 9.86 -7.46 -4.85
C GLU A 91 9.98 -6.00 -4.38
N PHE A 92 8.93 -5.43 -3.79
CA PHE A 92 9.00 -4.13 -3.13
C PHE A 92 10.09 -4.12 -2.05
N CYS A 93 10.04 -5.06 -1.09
CA CYS A 93 11.01 -5.14 -0.01
C CYS A 93 12.44 -5.33 -0.52
N LYS A 94 12.62 -6.18 -1.53
CA LYS A 94 13.91 -6.41 -2.16
C LYS A 94 14.47 -5.13 -2.81
N ALA A 95 13.63 -4.37 -3.51
CA ALA A 95 14.01 -3.15 -4.17
C ALA A 95 14.42 -2.05 -3.18
N ILE A 96 13.69 -1.88 -2.08
CA ILE A 96 13.98 -0.85 -1.08
C ILE A 96 14.94 -1.31 0.04
N GLY A 97 15.30 -2.60 0.09
CA GLY A 97 16.16 -3.18 1.13
C GLY A 97 15.45 -3.45 2.45
N ALA A 98 14.12 -3.70 2.45
CA ALA A 98 13.31 -3.94 3.63
C ALA A 98 13.07 -5.44 3.90
N PRO A 99 12.76 -5.85 5.15
CA PRO A 99 12.32 -7.22 5.45
C PRO A 99 10.89 -7.47 4.97
N ALA A 100 10.65 -8.63 4.33
CA ALA A 100 9.35 -9.05 3.81
C ALA A 100 8.77 -10.21 4.62
N PHE A 101 7.54 -10.06 5.10
CA PHE A 101 6.76 -11.12 5.76
C PHE A 101 5.58 -11.52 4.86
N ALA A 102 5.93 -12.24 3.80
CA ALA A 102 4.97 -12.70 2.81
C ALA A 102 4.50 -14.12 3.12
N GLY A 103 3.22 -14.30 3.33
CA GLY A 103 2.56 -15.52 3.76
C GLY A 103 1.97 -15.40 5.17
N ARG A 104 1.90 -16.52 5.89
CA ARG A 104 1.34 -16.53 7.24
C ARG A 104 2.22 -15.73 8.20
N PHE A 105 1.63 -14.70 8.80
CA PHE A 105 2.25 -13.98 9.90
C PHE A 105 2.24 -14.83 11.19
N VAL A 106 3.41 -15.02 11.76
CA VAL A 106 3.56 -15.81 13.01
C VAL A 106 3.28 -14.90 14.20
N PRO A 107 2.33 -15.24 15.08
CA PRO A 107 2.10 -14.47 16.30
C PRO A 107 3.38 -14.33 17.15
N GLY A 108 3.60 -13.14 17.69
CA GLY A 108 4.80 -12.82 18.46
C GLY A 108 5.99 -12.36 17.61
N THR A 109 5.81 -12.14 16.30
CA THR A 109 6.89 -11.62 15.44
C THR A 109 7.30 -10.20 15.84
N LEU A 110 6.37 -9.36 16.28
CA LEU A 110 6.66 -8.00 16.75
C LEU A 110 6.76 -7.94 18.29
N THR A 111 6.07 -8.82 19.01
CA THR A 111 5.85 -8.68 20.46
C THR A 111 6.67 -9.63 21.33
N ASN A 112 7.27 -10.67 20.77
CA ASN A 112 8.03 -11.66 21.54
C ASN A 112 9.50 -11.72 21.13
N PRO A 113 10.42 -11.17 21.93
CA PRO A 113 11.86 -11.19 21.65
C PRO A 113 12.46 -12.62 21.56
N SER A 114 11.82 -13.62 22.14
CA SER A 114 12.27 -15.02 22.05
C SER A 114 11.87 -15.69 20.73
N ASN A 115 11.08 -15.03 19.90
CA ASN A 115 10.70 -15.54 18.57
C ASN A 115 11.89 -15.46 17.61
N LYS A 116 12.14 -16.54 16.84
CA LYS A 116 13.23 -16.56 15.83
C LYS A 116 13.08 -15.50 14.74
N ASN A 117 11.85 -15.07 14.49
CA ASN A 117 11.50 -14.06 13.48
C ASN A 117 11.22 -12.69 14.11
N PHE A 118 11.65 -12.47 15.36
CA PHE A 118 11.41 -11.20 16.04
C PHE A 118 12.04 -10.02 15.30
N ILE A 119 11.29 -8.95 15.13
CA ILE A 119 11.72 -7.71 14.50
C ILE A 119 11.02 -6.53 15.17
N GLU A 120 11.71 -5.40 15.24
CA GLU A 120 11.21 -4.12 15.75
C GLU A 120 11.19 -3.06 14.63
N PRO A 121 10.14 -3.05 13.79
CA PRO A 121 10.01 -2.06 12.73
C PRO A 121 9.54 -0.71 13.28
N ASP A 122 9.83 0.38 12.54
CA ASP A 122 9.31 1.71 12.81
C ASP A 122 8.00 1.97 12.07
N VAL A 123 7.70 1.21 11.04
CA VAL A 123 6.45 1.29 10.25
C VAL A 123 6.07 -0.08 9.69
N LEU A 124 4.77 -0.36 9.68
CA LEU A 124 4.19 -1.57 9.09
C LEU A 124 3.39 -1.21 7.83
N VAL A 125 3.66 -1.90 6.73
CA VAL A 125 2.84 -1.86 5.52
C VAL A 125 2.03 -3.16 5.43
N VAL A 126 0.71 -3.04 5.28
CA VAL A 126 -0.22 -4.17 5.25
C VAL A 126 -0.92 -4.24 3.89
N THR A 127 -0.89 -5.41 3.24
CA THR A 127 -1.55 -5.58 1.94
C THR A 127 -3.07 -5.63 2.07
N ASP A 128 -3.60 -6.20 3.14
CA ASP A 128 -5.03 -6.25 3.41
C ASP A 128 -5.29 -6.31 4.92
N PRO A 129 -5.89 -5.26 5.51
CA PRO A 129 -6.20 -5.24 6.93
C PRO A 129 -7.06 -6.42 7.40
N ALA A 130 -7.92 -6.95 6.53
CA ALA A 130 -8.79 -8.08 6.85
C ALA A 130 -8.05 -9.42 6.87
N ALA A 131 -7.03 -9.59 6.02
CA ALA A 131 -6.23 -10.81 5.95
C ALA A 131 -5.07 -10.80 6.95
N ASP A 132 -4.47 -9.62 7.18
CA ASP A 132 -3.27 -9.42 7.99
C ASP A 132 -3.58 -8.94 9.42
N LYS A 133 -4.76 -9.31 9.97
CA LYS A 133 -5.24 -8.87 11.29
C LYS A 133 -4.24 -9.08 12.41
N GLN A 134 -3.46 -10.16 12.39
CA GLN A 134 -2.51 -10.47 13.45
C GLN A 134 -1.34 -9.46 13.44
N ALA A 135 -0.79 -9.14 12.27
CA ALA A 135 0.28 -8.15 12.15
C ALA A 135 -0.21 -6.77 12.60
N LEU A 136 -1.43 -6.39 12.18
CA LEU A 136 -2.06 -5.15 12.56
C LEU A 136 -2.27 -5.05 14.08
N ALA A 137 -2.77 -6.11 14.72
CA ALA A 137 -3.00 -6.12 16.16
C ALA A 137 -1.70 -6.00 16.96
N GLU A 138 -0.62 -6.66 16.53
CA GLU A 138 0.68 -6.55 17.21
C GLU A 138 1.30 -5.16 17.03
N ALA A 139 1.24 -4.58 15.81
CA ALA A 139 1.73 -3.23 15.55
C ALA A 139 0.97 -2.18 16.36
N LEU A 140 -0.36 -2.32 16.46
CA LEU A 140 -1.19 -1.45 17.30
C LEU A 140 -0.79 -1.47 18.76
N ASN A 141 -0.54 -2.67 19.32
CA ASN A 141 -0.11 -2.82 20.71
C ASN A 141 1.24 -2.15 21.02
N LEU A 142 2.08 -2.02 19.99
CA LEU A 142 3.40 -1.40 20.08
C LEU A 142 3.40 0.08 19.68
N GLY A 143 2.26 0.61 19.18
CA GLY A 143 2.17 1.97 18.70
C GLY A 143 2.94 2.21 17.39
N ILE A 144 3.14 1.17 16.59
CA ILE A 144 3.82 1.26 15.28
C ILE A 144 2.83 1.79 14.24
N PRO A 145 3.15 2.85 13.48
CA PRO A 145 2.28 3.39 12.45
C PRO A 145 2.05 2.37 11.31
N ILE A 146 0.82 2.37 10.80
CA ILE A 146 0.35 1.37 9.85
C ILE A 146 -0.11 2.03 8.56
N VAL A 147 0.52 1.66 7.45
CA VAL A 147 0.09 1.95 6.08
C VAL A 147 -0.63 0.73 5.53
N ALA A 148 -1.85 0.89 5.01
CA ALA A 148 -2.61 -0.25 4.50
C ALA A 148 -3.21 -0.02 3.12
N LEU A 149 -3.13 -1.06 2.27
CA LEU A 149 -3.84 -1.13 1.01
C LEU A 149 -5.28 -1.59 1.27
N CYS A 150 -6.25 -0.70 1.05
CA CYS A 150 -7.64 -0.95 1.40
C CYS A 150 -8.55 -0.98 0.17
N ASP A 151 -9.32 -2.06 0.05
CA ASP A 151 -10.41 -2.18 -0.92
C ASP A 151 -11.72 -1.59 -0.35
N ALA A 152 -12.73 -1.42 -1.16
CA ALA A 152 -14.02 -0.82 -0.80
C ALA A 152 -14.69 -1.43 0.45
N ASN A 153 -14.45 -2.70 0.75
CA ASN A 153 -15.03 -3.42 1.88
C ASN A 153 -14.15 -3.48 3.14
N ASN A 154 -12.96 -2.89 3.11
CA ASN A 154 -12.10 -2.87 4.28
C ASN A 154 -12.55 -1.84 5.31
N GLU A 155 -12.41 -2.17 6.58
CA GLU A 155 -12.47 -1.22 7.68
C GLU A 155 -11.09 -0.58 7.84
N THR A 156 -11.06 0.73 8.04
CA THR A 156 -9.81 1.49 8.18
C THR A 156 -9.44 1.73 9.65
N ARG A 157 -10.18 1.12 10.57
CA ARG A 157 -9.90 1.21 11.99
C ARG A 157 -8.48 0.73 12.29
N ASN A 158 -7.73 1.55 13.01
CA ASN A 158 -6.33 1.33 13.38
C ASN A 158 -5.36 1.34 12.18
N VAL A 159 -5.71 2.00 11.10
CA VAL A 159 -4.83 2.28 9.96
C VAL A 159 -4.56 3.78 9.95
N ASP A 160 -3.28 4.17 9.95
CA ASP A 160 -2.87 5.58 9.98
C ASP A 160 -2.88 6.19 8.57
N LEU A 161 -2.45 5.43 7.58
CA LEU A 161 -2.46 5.85 6.19
C LEU A 161 -3.10 4.81 5.29
N VAL A 162 -4.26 5.17 4.73
CA VAL A 162 -5.02 4.33 3.79
C VAL A 162 -4.61 4.64 2.37
N VAL A 163 -4.27 3.59 1.61
CA VAL A 163 -4.11 3.63 0.15
C VAL A 163 -5.29 2.88 -0.47
N PRO A 164 -6.29 3.59 -1.03
CA PRO A 164 -7.46 2.95 -1.62
C PRO A 164 -7.09 2.23 -2.91
N THR A 165 -7.30 0.92 -2.95
CA THR A 165 -6.96 0.10 -4.12
C THR A 165 -7.64 -1.27 -4.07
N ASN A 166 -7.72 -1.92 -5.22
CA ASN A 166 -8.08 -3.32 -5.30
C ASN A 166 -6.95 -4.20 -4.73
N ASN A 167 -7.12 -4.63 -3.49
CA ASN A 167 -6.13 -5.47 -2.81
C ASN A 167 -6.34 -6.99 -3.02
N LYS A 168 -7.17 -7.38 -3.98
CA LYS A 168 -7.47 -8.77 -4.33
C LYS A 168 -6.97 -9.15 -5.71
N GLY A 169 -6.92 -8.19 -6.62
CA GLY A 169 -6.50 -8.40 -8.01
C GLY A 169 -4.99 -8.61 -8.12
N ARG A 170 -4.58 -9.63 -8.90
CA ARG A 170 -3.17 -9.96 -9.13
C ARG A 170 -2.41 -8.80 -9.79
N ARG A 171 -2.94 -8.27 -10.91
CA ARG A 171 -2.33 -7.14 -11.63
C ARG A 171 -2.47 -5.82 -10.87
N ALA A 172 -3.58 -5.63 -10.15
CA ALA A 172 -3.80 -4.44 -9.34
C ALA A 172 -2.74 -4.30 -8.24
N LEU A 173 -2.49 -5.38 -7.48
CA LEU A 173 -1.45 -5.39 -6.46
C LEU A 173 -0.05 -5.22 -7.05
N ALA A 174 0.23 -5.83 -8.21
CA ALA A 174 1.51 -5.63 -8.90
C ALA A 174 1.72 -4.16 -9.28
N CYS A 175 0.72 -3.51 -9.87
CA CYS A 175 0.76 -2.10 -10.26
C CYS A 175 0.98 -1.17 -9.06
N VAL A 176 0.22 -1.37 -7.97
CA VAL A 176 0.32 -0.51 -6.77
C VAL A 176 1.67 -0.64 -6.08
N TYR A 177 2.17 -1.87 -5.91
CA TYR A 177 3.49 -2.09 -5.32
C TYR A 177 4.62 -1.60 -6.23
N TRP A 178 4.47 -1.73 -7.55
CA TRP A 178 5.40 -1.17 -8.52
C TRP A 178 5.48 0.36 -8.41
N LEU A 179 4.33 1.05 -8.39
CA LEU A 179 4.26 2.50 -8.19
C LEU A 179 4.85 2.92 -6.85
N LEU A 180 4.46 2.24 -5.77
CA LEU A 180 4.96 2.53 -4.43
C LEU A 180 6.48 2.36 -4.36
N THR A 181 7.03 1.32 -5.01
CA THR A 181 8.48 1.09 -5.08
C THR A 181 9.17 2.24 -5.77
N ARG A 182 8.70 2.59 -6.96
CA ARG A 182 9.27 3.68 -7.77
C ARG A 182 9.29 4.99 -7.00
N GLU A 183 8.16 5.36 -6.41
CA GLU A 183 8.03 6.63 -5.70
C GLU A 183 8.86 6.67 -4.41
N VAL A 184 8.98 5.57 -3.68
CA VAL A 184 9.86 5.49 -2.50
C VAL A 184 11.32 5.69 -2.91
N LEU A 185 11.79 5.05 -3.98
CA LEU A 185 13.17 5.16 -4.46
C LEU A 185 13.47 6.57 -4.99
N VAL A 186 12.52 7.19 -5.70
CA VAL A 186 12.65 8.58 -6.16
C VAL A 186 12.71 9.55 -4.98
N THR A 187 11.80 9.40 -4.02
CA THR A 187 11.74 10.28 -2.84
C THR A 187 12.98 10.15 -1.95
N ARG A 188 13.58 8.96 -1.86
CA ARG A 188 14.86 8.75 -1.17
C ARG A 188 16.05 9.32 -1.92
N GLY A 189 15.92 9.55 -3.22
CA GLY A 189 17.01 9.96 -4.11
C GLY A 189 17.91 8.81 -4.58
N ASP A 190 17.45 7.56 -4.40
CA ASP A 190 18.12 6.35 -4.94
C ASP A 190 18.03 6.32 -6.47
N ILE A 191 16.95 6.91 -7.02
CA ILE A 191 16.70 7.12 -8.44
C ILE A 191 16.42 8.61 -8.65
N LYS A 192 17.01 9.21 -9.70
CA LYS A 192 16.84 10.65 -9.97
C LYS A 192 15.55 10.94 -10.73
N ASP A 193 15.19 10.09 -11.68
CA ASP A 193 14.03 10.24 -12.53
C ASP A 193 13.16 8.96 -12.45
N PRO A 194 11.83 9.07 -12.34
CA PRO A 194 10.94 7.92 -12.45
C PRO A 194 11.17 7.04 -13.68
N ALA A 195 11.67 7.63 -14.79
CA ALA A 195 12.01 6.90 -16.01
C ALA A 195 13.24 5.97 -15.86
N ASP A 196 14.10 6.20 -14.88
CA ASP A 196 15.26 5.35 -14.60
C ASP A 196 14.89 4.04 -13.88
N PHE A 197 13.64 3.89 -13.45
CA PHE A 197 13.16 2.69 -12.79
C PHE A 197 12.97 1.55 -13.81
N LYS A 198 13.85 0.54 -13.75
CA LYS A 198 13.97 -0.53 -14.76
C LYS A 198 13.03 -1.72 -14.57
N MET A 199 12.38 -1.83 -13.41
CA MET A 199 11.45 -2.93 -13.14
C MET A 199 10.11 -2.65 -13.82
N GLU A 200 9.49 -3.70 -14.35
CA GLU A 200 8.17 -3.65 -14.99
C GLU A 200 7.09 -4.16 -14.03
N ILE A 201 5.82 -3.86 -14.32
CA ILE A 201 4.68 -4.32 -13.49
C ILE A 201 4.63 -5.85 -13.44
N GLU A 202 5.03 -6.52 -14.51
CA GLU A 202 5.08 -7.98 -14.66
C GLU A 202 6.08 -8.63 -13.69
N ASP A 203 7.14 -7.93 -13.28
CA ASP A 203 8.10 -8.42 -12.29
C ASP A 203 7.47 -8.58 -10.92
N PHE A 204 6.52 -7.71 -10.61
CA PHE A 204 5.74 -7.75 -9.37
C PHE A 204 4.56 -8.73 -9.47
N GLU A 205 4.12 -9.11 -10.66
CA GLU A 205 2.94 -9.94 -10.82
C GLU A 205 3.16 -11.37 -10.28
N ALA A 206 2.24 -11.86 -9.45
CA ALA A 206 2.29 -13.22 -8.93
C ALA A 206 2.18 -14.25 -10.08
N LYS A 207 3.13 -15.17 -10.18
CA LYS A 207 3.05 -16.30 -11.13
C LYS A 207 2.01 -17.30 -10.62
N LEU A 208 1.23 -17.82 -11.54
CA LEU A 208 0.25 -18.91 -11.28
C LEU A 208 0.99 -20.23 -11.10
#